data_ef9a4e84c8623859135349763e09fb40
#
_entry.id   ef9a4e84c8623859135349763e09fb40
#
_cell.length_a   1.000
_cell.length_b   1.000
_cell.length_c   1.000
_cell.angle_alpha   90.00
_cell.angle_beta   90.00
_cell.angle_gamma   90.00
#
_symmetry.space_group_name_H-M   'P 1'
#
loop_
_entity.id
_entity.type
_entity.pdbx_description
1 polymer ?
#
loop_
_entity_poly.entity_id
_entity_poly.type
_entity_poly.pdbx_seq_one_letter_code
_entity_poly.pdbx_strand_id
1 'polypeptide(L)'
;QDCSQSELVLDLLEQFLEAGFSKETAIRMINSSLVLQPDARIFSTMDLAAIDLYTGVCEFLKIGSSASFLKKEHGVECIHGYSLPAGVSGQLSLDPFRIRMYDGNLLFMVTDGVLGALPVGEEEQILKDLIGNLPAGTPAEMAERLLEQVEAYGGGTDDMTVLVVGIWKR
;
A
#
# COMPACT_ATOMS: atom_id res chain seq x y z
N GLN A 1 -9.00 16.80 8.57
CA GLN A 1 -8.86 17.43 7.24
C GLN A 1 -8.27 16.45 6.22
N ASP A 2 -7.47 15.48 6.65
CA ASP A 2 -6.80 14.54 5.76
C ASP A 2 -7.73 13.41 5.27
N CYS A 3 -8.73 13.03 6.06
CA CYS A 3 -9.69 11.98 5.71
C CYS A 3 -10.49 12.34 4.44
N SER A 4 -10.94 13.59 4.31
CA SER A 4 -11.71 14.05 3.15
C SER A 4 -10.94 14.04 1.82
N GLN A 5 -9.61 14.14 1.88
CA GLN A 5 -8.76 14.13 0.69
C GLN A 5 -8.51 12.71 0.19
N SER A 6 -8.23 11.80 1.09
CA SER A 6 -8.06 10.38 0.75
C SER A 6 -9.35 9.79 0.17
N GLU A 7 -10.51 10.16 0.73
CA GLU A 7 -11.82 9.80 0.19
C GLU A 7 -12.00 10.32 -1.23
N LEU A 8 -11.69 11.60 -1.49
CA LEU A 8 -11.79 12.18 -2.83
C LEU A 8 -10.91 11.45 -3.86
N VAL A 9 -9.67 11.12 -3.48
CA VAL A 9 -8.75 10.38 -4.36
C VAL A 9 -9.27 8.99 -4.67
N LEU A 10 -9.82 8.29 -3.67
CA LEU A 10 -10.44 6.97 -3.84
C LEU A 10 -11.67 7.04 -4.74
N ASP A 11 -12.57 7.99 -4.53
CA ASP A 11 -13.77 8.18 -5.33
C ASP A 11 -13.41 8.46 -6.80
N LEU A 12 -12.42 9.31 -7.04
CA LEU A 12 -11.95 9.60 -8.40
C LEU A 12 -11.33 8.36 -9.05
N LEU A 13 -10.54 7.60 -8.31
CA LEU A 13 -9.93 6.36 -8.81
C LEU A 13 -11.01 5.35 -9.21
N GLU A 14 -12.00 5.13 -8.35
CA GLU A 14 -13.12 4.23 -8.61
C GLU A 14 -13.91 4.66 -9.86
N GLN A 15 -14.30 5.93 -9.94
CA GLN A 15 -15.03 6.47 -11.09
C GLN A 15 -14.26 6.31 -12.40
N PHE A 16 -12.95 6.56 -12.42
CA PHE A 16 -12.15 6.39 -13.63
C PHE A 16 -12.01 4.93 -14.04
N LEU A 17 -11.82 4.02 -13.08
CA LEU A 17 -11.75 2.59 -13.35
C LEU A 17 -13.09 2.03 -13.86
N GLU A 18 -14.21 2.44 -13.27
CA GLU A 18 -15.56 2.07 -13.72
C GLU A 18 -15.86 2.63 -15.11
N ALA A 19 -15.36 3.81 -15.45
CA ALA A 19 -15.46 4.39 -16.78
C ALA A 19 -14.55 3.69 -17.82
N GLY A 20 -13.77 2.69 -17.41
CA GLY A 20 -12.93 1.87 -18.29
C GLY A 20 -11.55 2.45 -18.59
N PHE A 21 -11.09 3.46 -17.84
CA PHE A 21 -9.71 3.93 -17.96
C PHE A 21 -8.73 2.92 -17.36
N SER A 22 -7.50 2.86 -17.90
CA SER A 22 -6.45 2.06 -17.26
C SER A 22 -6.04 2.69 -15.93
N LYS A 23 -5.51 1.88 -15.02
CA LYS A 23 -5.01 2.32 -13.71
C LYS A 23 -4.01 3.49 -13.85
N GLU A 24 -3.09 3.36 -14.80
CA GLU A 24 -2.07 4.38 -15.06
C GLU A 24 -2.70 5.70 -15.52
N THR A 25 -3.71 5.62 -16.39
CA THR A 25 -4.42 6.81 -16.86
C THR A 25 -5.20 7.47 -15.72
N ALA A 26 -5.92 6.70 -14.94
CA ALA A 26 -6.65 7.18 -13.76
C ALA A 26 -5.73 7.93 -12.79
N ILE A 27 -4.58 7.33 -12.45
CA ILE A 27 -3.59 7.94 -11.55
C ILE A 27 -3.02 9.24 -12.13
N ARG A 28 -2.71 9.28 -13.45
CA ARG A 28 -2.24 10.52 -14.09
C ARG A 28 -3.28 11.62 -14.07
N MET A 29 -4.55 11.30 -14.25
CA MET A 29 -5.66 12.26 -14.17
C MET A 29 -5.81 12.80 -12.74
N ILE A 30 -5.74 11.92 -11.72
CA ILE A 30 -5.76 12.31 -10.31
C ILE A 30 -4.57 13.22 -10.00
N ASN A 31 -3.36 12.84 -10.40
CA ASN A 31 -2.16 13.67 -10.22
C ASN A 31 -2.34 15.06 -10.84
N SER A 32 -2.85 15.14 -12.06
CA SER A 32 -3.08 16.41 -12.73
C SER A 32 -4.11 17.27 -11.98
N SER A 33 -5.15 16.65 -11.43
CA SER A 33 -6.15 17.34 -10.63
C SER A 33 -5.56 17.91 -9.34
N LEU A 34 -4.67 17.17 -8.67
CA LEU A 34 -4.00 17.62 -7.45
C LEU A 34 -3.02 18.77 -7.73
N VAL A 35 -2.24 18.68 -8.81
CA VAL A 35 -1.28 19.74 -9.21
C VAL A 35 -1.96 21.05 -9.57
N LEU A 36 -3.18 21.00 -10.12
CA LEU A 36 -3.94 22.18 -10.56
C LEU A 36 -4.69 22.88 -9.42
N GLN A 37 -4.70 22.35 -8.20
CA GLN A 37 -5.36 23.00 -7.07
C GLN A 37 -4.51 24.17 -6.54
N PRO A 38 -5.00 25.42 -6.64
CA PRO A 38 -4.16 26.60 -6.41
C PRO A 38 -3.84 26.89 -4.93
N ASP A 39 -4.64 26.39 -4.00
CA ASP A 39 -4.61 26.85 -2.59
C ASP A 39 -4.04 25.84 -1.58
N ALA A 40 -3.69 24.66 -2.00
CA ALA A 40 -3.07 23.67 -1.12
C ALA A 40 -2.02 22.86 -1.90
N ARG A 41 -0.81 22.81 -1.37
CA ARG A 41 0.17 21.78 -1.81
C ARG A 41 -0.33 20.44 -1.26
N ILE A 42 -1.28 19.87 -1.97
CA ILE A 42 -1.90 18.61 -1.59
C ILE A 42 -1.08 17.49 -2.24
N PHE A 43 -0.41 16.71 -1.42
CA PHE A 43 0.30 15.51 -1.86
C PHE A 43 -0.48 14.29 -1.40
N SER A 44 -0.58 13.28 -2.26
CA SER A 44 -1.19 12.02 -1.90
C SER A 44 -0.25 10.87 -2.22
N THR A 45 -0.07 9.99 -1.25
CA THR A 45 0.57 8.69 -1.46
C THR A 45 -0.48 7.68 -1.87
N MET A 46 -0.15 6.80 -2.79
CA MET A 46 -1.05 5.73 -3.24
C MET A 46 -0.27 4.43 -3.41
N ASP A 47 -0.83 3.35 -2.89
CA ASP A 47 -0.33 2.00 -3.09
C ASP A 47 -1.44 1.13 -3.65
N LEU A 48 -1.30 0.73 -4.91
CA LEU A 48 -2.26 -0.10 -5.60
C LEU A 48 -1.67 -1.47 -5.91
N ALA A 49 -2.45 -2.51 -5.60
CA ALA A 49 -2.16 -3.89 -5.95
C ALA A 49 -3.35 -4.47 -6.72
N ALA A 50 -3.18 -4.71 -8.00
CA ALA A 50 -4.20 -5.35 -8.83
C ALA A 50 -3.87 -6.83 -9.03
N ILE A 51 -4.72 -7.70 -8.51
CA ILE A 51 -4.49 -9.15 -8.48
C ILE A 51 -5.38 -9.85 -9.49
N ASP A 52 -4.78 -10.54 -10.44
CA ASP A 52 -5.49 -11.48 -11.31
C ASP A 52 -5.71 -12.79 -10.54
N LEU A 53 -6.96 -13.06 -10.19
CA LEU A 53 -7.34 -14.21 -9.38
C LEU A 53 -7.17 -15.57 -10.08
N TYR A 54 -7.04 -15.58 -11.42
CA TYR A 54 -6.81 -16.81 -12.18
C TYR A 54 -5.33 -17.19 -12.26
N THR A 55 -4.48 -16.18 -12.40
CA THR A 55 -3.04 -16.40 -12.60
C THR A 55 -2.22 -16.16 -11.34
N GLY A 56 -2.78 -15.47 -10.35
CA GLY A 56 -2.06 -15.01 -9.16
C GLY A 56 -1.07 -13.88 -9.45
N VAL A 57 -1.09 -13.30 -10.66
CA VAL A 57 -0.25 -12.15 -10.97
C VAL A 57 -0.79 -10.93 -10.25
N CYS A 58 0.04 -10.30 -9.45
CA CYS A 58 -0.21 -9.03 -8.77
C CYS A 58 0.62 -7.94 -9.42
N GLU A 59 -0.03 -6.91 -9.95
CA GLU A 59 0.60 -5.72 -10.51
C GLU A 59 0.51 -4.58 -9.52
N PHE A 60 1.65 -3.99 -9.20
CA PHE A 60 1.78 -2.87 -8.27
C PHE A 60 1.98 -1.55 -8.99
N LEU A 61 1.34 -0.51 -8.47
CA LEU A 61 1.62 0.89 -8.74
C LEU A 61 1.80 1.60 -7.40
N LYS A 62 3.04 1.93 -7.05
CA LYS A 62 3.40 2.57 -5.80
C LYS A 62 3.79 4.03 -6.07
N ILE A 63 3.06 4.98 -5.48
CA ILE A 63 3.21 6.41 -5.73
C ILE A 63 3.48 7.10 -4.38
N GLY A 64 4.76 7.33 -4.09
CA GLY A 64 5.20 7.89 -2.82
C GLY A 64 4.83 7.06 -1.59
N SER A 65 4.37 5.83 -1.79
CA SER A 65 3.83 4.99 -0.74
C SER A 65 4.90 4.22 0.01
N SER A 66 4.55 3.80 1.21
CA SER A 66 5.35 2.94 2.09
C SER A 66 5.64 1.57 1.45
N ALA A 67 6.58 0.84 2.03
CA ALA A 67 6.87 -0.53 1.63
C ALA A 67 5.66 -1.44 1.86
N SER A 68 5.48 -2.43 0.99
CA SER A 68 4.57 -3.55 1.19
C SER A 68 5.37 -4.83 1.41
N PHE A 69 4.75 -5.85 1.97
CA PHE A 69 5.46 -7.08 2.36
C PHE A 69 4.72 -8.30 1.84
N LEU A 70 5.46 -9.22 1.21
CA LEU A 70 4.93 -10.49 0.75
C LEU A 70 5.45 -11.62 1.65
N LYS A 71 4.56 -12.16 2.48
CA LYS A 71 4.84 -13.35 3.29
C LYS A 71 4.65 -14.59 2.43
N LYS A 72 5.71 -15.37 2.33
CA LYS A 72 5.78 -16.67 1.67
C LYS A 72 6.04 -17.76 2.69
N GLU A 73 6.03 -19.02 2.27
CA GLU A 73 6.34 -20.16 3.13
C GLU A 73 7.71 -20.03 3.85
N HIS A 74 8.70 -19.48 3.16
CA HIS A 74 10.09 -19.44 3.65
C HIS A 74 10.61 -18.01 3.89
N GLY A 75 9.74 -17.06 4.19
CA GLY A 75 10.17 -15.72 4.56
C GLY A 75 9.26 -14.60 4.09
N VAL A 76 9.71 -13.38 4.36
CA VAL A 76 9.00 -12.15 4.02
C VAL A 76 9.87 -11.30 3.09
N GLU A 77 9.36 -10.99 1.92
CA GLU A 77 9.98 -10.08 0.96
C GLU A 77 9.40 -8.68 1.11
N CYS A 78 10.25 -7.65 1.04
CA CYS A 78 9.84 -6.26 1.01
C CYS A 78 9.66 -5.78 -0.44
N ILE A 79 8.61 -5.03 -0.68
CA ILE A 79 8.22 -4.51 -1.99
C ILE A 79 8.26 -2.99 -1.94
N HIS A 80 9.17 -2.38 -2.67
CA HIS A 80 9.37 -0.93 -2.71
C HIS A 80 8.82 -0.30 -3.98
N GLY A 81 8.44 0.99 -3.88
CA GLY A 81 8.21 1.88 -5.00
C GLY A 81 9.16 3.09 -4.91
N TYR A 82 9.48 3.67 -6.07
CA TYR A 82 10.43 4.78 -6.16
C TYR A 82 9.82 6.04 -6.76
N SER A 83 8.51 6.10 -6.92
CA SER A 83 7.80 7.27 -7.43
C SER A 83 7.61 8.32 -6.35
N LEU A 84 7.58 9.59 -6.77
CA LEU A 84 7.17 10.69 -5.91
C LEU A 84 5.66 10.61 -5.61
N PRO A 85 5.19 11.20 -4.48
CA PRO A 85 3.77 11.34 -4.21
C PRO A 85 3.04 12.09 -5.33
N ALA A 86 1.77 11.77 -5.56
CA ALA A 86 0.93 12.50 -6.50
C ALA A 86 0.73 13.95 -6.01
N GLY A 87 0.66 14.88 -6.95
CA GLY A 87 0.56 16.31 -6.65
C GLY A 87 1.89 17.04 -6.50
N VAL A 88 3.02 16.31 -6.36
CA VAL A 88 4.37 16.93 -6.24
C VAL A 88 4.84 17.49 -7.58
N SER A 89 4.55 16.80 -8.68
CA SER A 89 5.02 17.17 -10.02
C SER A 89 3.93 16.96 -11.07
N GLY A 90 3.89 17.84 -12.06
CA GLY A 90 3.00 17.68 -13.22
C GLY A 90 3.32 16.44 -14.07
N GLN A 91 4.54 15.91 -13.95
CA GLN A 91 4.94 14.65 -14.59
C GLN A 91 5.14 13.59 -13.51
N LEU A 92 4.20 12.63 -13.46
CA LEU A 92 4.29 11.48 -12.58
C LEU A 92 4.97 10.33 -13.34
N SER A 93 6.14 9.90 -12.85
CA SER A 93 6.77 8.66 -13.33
C SER A 93 6.06 7.49 -12.69
N LEU A 94 5.38 6.69 -13.50
CA LEU A 94 4.78 5.43 -13.08
C LEU A 94 5.69 4.30 -13.52
N ASP A 95 6.08 3.47 -12.58
CA ASP A 95 6.89 2.29 -12.82
C ASP A 95 6.13 1.05 -12.29
N PRO A 96 5.15 0.54 -13.09
CA PRO A 96 4.40 -0.64 -12.70
C PRO A 96 5.29 -1.87 -12.75
N PHE A 97 5.24 -2.69 -11.71
CA PHE A 97 5.94 -3.96 -11.68
C PHE A 97 5.02 -5.09 -11.25
N ARG A 98 5.40 -6.32 -11.56
CA ARG A 98 4.57 -7.50 -11.33
C ARG A 98 5.32 -8.53 -10.50
N ILE A 99 4.58 -9.10 -9.57
CA ILE A 99 5.00 -10.29 -8.84
C ILE A 99 3.96 -11.39 -9.05
N ARG A 100 4.31 -12.63 -8.77
CA ARG A 100 3.36 -13.73 -8.73
C ARG A 100 3.13 -14.16 -7.29
N MET A 101 1.89 -14.14 -6.86
CA MET A 101 1.45 -14.73 -5.61
C MET A 101 1.05 -16.18 -5.84
N TYR A 102 1.44 -17.05 -4.94
CA TYR A 102 1.11 -18.47 -4.96
C TYR A 102 0.19 -18.82 -3.80
N ASP A 103 -0.33 -20.04 -3.83
CA ASP A 103 -1.17 -20.59 -2.77
C ASP A 103 -0.54 -20.41 -1.40
N GLY A 104 -1.31 -19.82 -0.46
CA GLY A 104 -0.86 -19.51 0.89
C GLY A 104 0.01 -18.26 1.03
N ASN A 105 0.31 -17.54 -0.06
CA ASN A 105 1.00 -16.25 0.05
C ASN A 105 0.07 -15.17 0.60
N LEU A 106 0.63 -14.29 1.42
CA LEU A 106 -0.06 -13.15 2.04
C LEU A 106 0.66 -11.86 1.70
N LEU A 107 -0.08 -10.91 1.13
CA LEU A 107 0.39 -9.56 0.88
C LEU A 107 -0.06 -8.65 2.03
N PHE A 108 0.87 -7.94 2.63
CA PHE A 108 0.65 -6.90 3.63
C PHE A 108 0.96 -5.55 3.01
N MET A 109 0.00 -4.64 3.02
CA MET A 109 0.16 -3.25 2.63
C MET A 109 -0.06 -2.39 3.87
N VAL A 110 0.84 -1.47 4.13
CA VAL A 110 0.84 -0.65 5.35
C VAL A 110 0.96 0.82 5.02
N THR A 111 0.36 1.67 5.84
CA THR A 111 0.57 3.12 5.77
C THR A 111 1.87 3.52 6.45
N ASP A 112 2.35 4.72 6.16
CA ASP A 112 3.54 5.33 6.76
C ASP A 112 3.42 5.49 8.28
N GLY A 113 2.22 5.65 8.82
CA GLY A 113 1.97 5.63 10.27
C GLY A 113 2.43 4.32 10.94
N VAL A 114 2.29 3.18 10.26
CA VAL A 114 2.77 1.88 10.77
C VAL A 114 4.30 1.85 10.83
N LEU A 115 4.98 2.33 9.80
CA LEU A 115 6.45 2.43 9.79
C LEU A 115 6.93 3.47 10.80
N GLY A 116 6.27 4.63 10.86
CA GLY A 116 6.61 5.72 11.78
C GLY A 116 6.44 5.39 13.27
N ALA A 117 5.71 4.33 13.61
CA ALA A 117 5.59 3.84 14.97
C ALA A 117 6.81 3.03 15.44
N LEU A 118 7.67 2.62 14.52
CA LEU A 118 8.82 1.75 14.77
C LEU A 118 10.13 2.55 14.89
N PRO A 119 11.19 1.96 15.49
CA PRO A 119 12.51 2.59 15.57
C PRO A 119 13.08 2.97 14.22
N VAL A 120 13.54 4.22 14.10
CA VAL A 120 14.07 4.80 12.87
C VAL A 120 15.28 4.02 12.35
N GLY A 121 15.20 3.60 11.09
CA GLY A 121 16.26 2.86 10.39
C GLY A 121 16.17 1.33 10.54
N GLU A 122 15.23 0.82 11.34
CA GLU A 122 15.02 -0.61 11.57
C GLU A 122 13.58 -1.04 11.17
N GLU A 123 12.75 -0.11 10.69
CA GLU A 123 11.30 -0.27 10.51
C GLU A 123 10.96 -1.49 9.63
N GLU A 124 11.62 -1.59 8.49
CA GLU A 124 11.35 -2.67 7.53
C GLU A 124 11.80 -4.03 8.07
N GLN A 125 12.94 -4.08 8.76
CA GLN A 125 13.42 -5.33 9.32
C GLN A 125 12.51 -5.80 10.45
N ILE A 126 12.09 -4.89 11.31
CA ILE A 126 11.15 -5.19 12.39
C ILE A 126 9.81 -5.69 11.81
N LEU A 127 9.26 -5.01 10.79
CA LEU A 127 8.02 -5.48 10.16
C LEU A 127 8.18 -6.85 9.50
N LYS A 128 9.29 -7.11 8.83
CA LYS A 128 9.56 -8.45 8.29
C LYS A 128 9.56 -9.52 9.38
N ASP A 129 10.18 -9.23 10.50
CA ASP A 129 10.27 -10.17 11.63
C ASP A 129 8.90 -10.37 12.29
N LEU A 130 8.16 -9.29 12.52
CA LEU A 130 6.79 -9.35 13.04
C LEU A 130 5.88 -10.16 12.11
N ILE A 131 5.82 -9.81 10.82
CA ILE A 131 5.00 -10.52 9.81
C ILE A 131 5.43 -11.99 9.70
N GLY A 132 6.74 -12.25 9.70
CA GLY A 132 7.30 -13.60 9.63
C GLY A 132 6.82 -14.48 10.79
N ASN A 133 6.76 -13.93 11.98
CA ASN A 133 6.39 -14.62 13.22
C ASN A 133 4.87 -14.63 13.51
N LEU A 134 4.04 -13.94 12.70
CA LEU A 134 2.59 -14.01 12.88
C LEU A 134 2.09 -15.46 12.79
N PRO A 135 1.33 -15.93 13.77
CA PRO A 135 0.73 -17.25 13.73
C PRO A 135 -0.29 -17.35 12.58
N ALA A 136 -0.54 -18.59 12.12
CA ALA A 136 -1.56 -18.83 11.12
C ALA A 136 -2.92 -18.32 11.58
N GLY A 137 -3.67 -17.73 10.65
CA GLY A 137 -4.97 -17.14 10.90
C GLY A 137 -5.60 -16.59 9.63
N THR A 138 -6.75 -15.97 9.77
CA THR A 138 -7.38 -15.22 8.67
C THR A 138 -6.60 -13.93 8.39
N PRO A 139 -6.70 -13.35 7.17
CA PRO A 139 -6.08 -12.05 6.87
C PRO A 139 -6.46 -10.95 7.87
N ALA A 140 -7.73 -10.90 8.30
CA ALA A 140 -8.21 -9.94 9.28
C ALA A 140 -7.50 -10.10 10.64
N GLU A 141 -7.45 -11.33 11.17
CA GLU A 141 -6.74 -11.62 12.44
C GLU A 141 -5.25 -11.29 12.36
N MET A 142 -4.65 -11.49 11.19
CA MET A 142 -3.22 -11.14 10.99
C MET A 142 -3.01 -9.62 10.96
N ALA A 143 -3.91 -8.87 10.34
CA ALA A 143 -3.87 -7.41 10.34
C ALA A 143 -4.00 -6.84 11.75
N GLU A 144 -4.98 -7.32 12.53
CA GLU A 144 -5.18 -6.90 13.93
C GLU A 144 -3.95 -7.19 14.79
N ARG A 145 -3.42 -8.41 14.72
CA ARG A 145 -2.24 -8.81 15.50
C ARG A 145 -0.98 -8.01 15.13
N LEU A 146 -0.82 -7.70 13.84
CA LEU A 146 0.31 -6.86 13.41
C LEU A 146 0.18 -5.46 13.99
N LEU A 147 -1.01 -4.85 13.93
CA LEU A 147 -1.27 -3.53 14.52
C LEU A 147 -1.00 -3.53 16.03
N GLU A 148 -1.52 -4.49 16.78
CA GLU A 148 -1.28 -4.63 18.23
C GLU A 148 0.22 -4.70 18.55
N GLN A 149 0.98 -5.47 17.75
CA GLN A 149 2.43 -5.59 17.95
C GLN A 149 3.19 -4.29 17.63
N VAL A 150 2.77 -3.57 16.59
CA VAL A 150 3.36 -2.27 16.22
C VAL A 150 3.02 -1.22 17.28
N GLU A 151 1.78 -1.15 17.75
CA GLU A 151 1.34 -0.23 18.82
C GLU A 151 2.16 -0.43 20.12
N ALA A 152 2.59 -1.65 20.42
CA ALA A 152 3.42 -1.93 21.58
C ALA A 152 4.79 -1.24 21.58
N TYR A 153 5.28 -0.78 20.41
CA TYR A 153 6.49 0.06 20.32
C TYR A 153 6.26 1.49 20.81
N GLY A 154 5.00 1.98 20.81
CA GLY A 154 4.61 3.24 21.44
C GLY A 154 5.08 4.51 20.73
N GLY A 155 5.59 4.39 19.49
CA GLY A 155 6.17 5.52 18.72
C GLY A 155 5.19 6.26 17.80
N GLY A 156 3.98 5.72 17.56
CA GLY A 156 3.06 6.25 16.56
C GLY A 156 2.33 7.51 17.01
N THR A 157 2.37 8.55 16.18
CA THR A 157 1.57 9.78 16.32
C THR A 157 0.60 9.98 15.15
N ASP A 158 0.60 9.06 14.18
CA ASP A 158 -0.18 9.10 12.94
C ASP A 158 -1.10 7.89 12.82
N ASP A 159 -2.14 8.01 12.01
CA ASP A 159 -3.10 6.93 11.77
C ASP A 159 -2.41 5.71 11.11
N MET A 160 -2.64 4.54 11.68
CA MET A 160 -2.07 3.30 11.21
C MET A 160 -3.12 2.44 10.51
N THR A 161 -2.81 2.01 9.29
CA THR A 161 -3.65 1.07 8.56
C THR A 161 -2.82 -0.10 8.05
N VAL A 162 -3.35 -1.30 8.22
CA VAL A 162 -2.81 -2.54 7.66
C VAL A 162 -3.87 -3.22 6.84
N LEU A 163 -3.58 -3.50 5.57
CA LEU A 163 -4.39 -4.31 4.68
C LEU A 163 -3.69 -5.63 4.42
N VAL A 164 -4.37 -6.75 4.62
CA VAL A 164 -3.83 -8.09 4.35
C VAL A 164 -4.68 -8.81 3.31
N VAL A 165 -4.03 -9.31 2.27
CA VAL A 165 -4.66 -10.07 1.19
C VAL A 165 -4.00 -11.42 1.06
N GLY A 166 -4.78 -12.49 1.08
CA GLY A 166 -4.29 -13.86 0.87
C GLY A 166 -4.86 -14.50 -0.39
N ILE A 167 -4.09 -15.39 -1.01
CA ILE A 167 -4.53 -16.20 -2.14
C ILE A 167 -4.50 -17.67 -1.72
N TRP A 168 -5.62 -18.38 -1.95
CA TRP A 168 -5.73 -19.81 -1.75
C TRP A 168 -6.37 -20.47 -2.96
N LYS A 169 -5.78 -21.58 -3.39
CA LYS A 169 -6.42 -22.46 -4.39
C LYS A 169 -7.64 -23.11 -3.76
N ARG A 170 -8.73 -23.06 -4.48
CA ARG A 170 -9.93 -23.87 -4.17
C ARG A 170 -9.78 -25.27 -4.75
#